data_d244dbeb8aa0322f252a1770c4ccd4cb
#
_entry.id   d244dbeb8aa0322f252a1770c4ccd4cb
#
_cell.length_a   1.000
_cell.length_b   1.000
_cell.length_c   1.000
_cell.angle_alpha   90.00
_cell.angle_beta   90.00
_cell.angle_gamma   90.00
#
_symmetry.space_group_name_H-M   'P 1'
#
loop_
_entity.id
_entity.type
_entity.pdbx_description
1 polymer ?
#
loop_
_entity_poly.entity_id
_entity_poly.type
_entity_poly.pdbx_seq_one_letter_code
_entity_poly.pdbx_strand_id
1 'polypeptide(L)'
;MTHLRKMMLEELQRRNYAETTINSYLRTVGEFSRRFNCSPDRLGPRHIREYQAELFQKRKFSPNTVAQRLAALRFFYTKTLKKVWSIEETPYPRKTFHMPTILSQEEVARLIDAARLPLHRILLMALYATGLRRAELTRLKVSDVDSKRMVIHVQGGKGRRDRDVLLSPKLLEALREHWRGLQRKPSAWLFPGNRWHTGDTPIDTKVVWNACKEAAQRAGLQKDVHPHTLRHYAEFRTMPRKLGLSAKTTPRISVPVI
;
A
#
# COMPACT_ATOMS: atom_id res chain seq x y z
N MET A 1 -21.92 1.93 21.46
CA MET A 1 -20.53 2.46 21.36
C MET A 1 -20.18 3.05 22.72
N THR A 2 -19.03 2.68 23.34
CA THR A 2 -18.67 3.23 24.66
C THR A 2 -18.33 4.72 24.55
N HIS A 3 -18.54 5.48 25.61
CA HIS A 3 -18.26 6.91 25.68
C HIS A 3 -16.81 7.24 25.26
N LEU A 4 -15.84 6.51 25.80
CA LEU A 4 -14.42 6.70 25.47
C LEU A 4 -14.09 6.45 23.97
N ARG A 5 -14.76 5.47 23.36
CA ARG A 5 -14.59 5.21 21.92
C ARG A 5 -15.13 6.38 21.07
N LYS A 6 -16.25 6.97 21.50
CA LYS A 6 -16.83 8.14 20.83
C LYS A 6 -15.90 9.35 20.94
N MET A 7 -15.42 9.65 22.14
CA MET A 7 -14.45 10.73 22.37
C MET A 7 -13.18 10.57 21.51
N MET A 8 -12.61 9.36 21.44
CA MET A 8 -11.45 9.09 20.63
C MET A 8 -11.73 9.26 19.14
N LEU A 9 -12.90 8.82 18.66
CA LEU A 9 -13.32 8.97 17.28
C LEU A 9 -13.43 10.46 16.90
N GLU A 10 -14.12 11.25 17.70
CA GLU A 10 -14.29 12.69 17.49
C GLU A 10 -12.92 13.41 17.45
N GLU A 11 -12.00 13.06 18.35
CA GLU A 11 -10.68 13.65 18.40
C GLU A 11 -9.82 13.28 17.18
N LEU A 12 -9.94 12.06 16.65
CA LEU A 12 -9.28 11.63 15.42
C LEU A 12 -9.87 12.33 14.18
N GLN A 13 -11.22 12.44 14.11
CA GLN A 13 -11.91 13.12 13.02
C GLN A 13 -11.59 14.61 12.99
N ARG A 14 -11.61 15.28 14.13
CA ARG A 14 -11.26 16.71 14.28
C ARG A 14 -9.84 17.02 13.78
N ARG A 15 -8.91 16.05 13.89
CA ARG A 15 -7.54 16.13 13.38
C ARG A 15 -7.38 15.62 11.95
N ASN A 16 -8.49 15.33 11.28
CA ASN A 16 -8.51 14.90 9.88
C ASN A 16 -7.66 13.63 9.60
N TYR A 17 -7.64 12.67 10.55
CA TYR A 17 -6.98 11.38 10.31
C TYR A 17 -7.68 10.60 9.21
N ALA A 18 -6.91 9.82 8.43
CA ALA A 18 -7.47 8.93 7.43
C ALA A 18 -8.31 7.83 8.11
N GLU A 19 -9.40 7.42 7.48
CA GLU A 19 -10.35 6.41 8.01
C GLU A 19 -9.65 5.10 8.39
N THR A 20 -8.69 4.66 7.58
CA THR A 20 -7.87 3.47 7.88
C THR A 20 -7.07 3.60 9.18
N THR A 21 -6.56 4.81 9.47
CA THR A 21 -5.84 5.09 10.72
C THR A 21 -6.81 5.15 11.89
N ILE A 22 -7.98 5.79 11.72
CA ILE A 22 -9.05 5.84 12.72
C ILE A 22 -9.44 4.43 13.13
N ASN A 23 -9.77 3.58 12.16
CA ASN A 23 -10.17 2.20 12.41
C ASN A 23 -9.08 1.37 13.10
N SER A 24 -7.81 1.54 12.68
CA SER A 24 -6.66 0.87 13.30
C SER A 24 -6.46 1.29 14.75
N TYR A 25 -6.58 2.59 15.05
CA TYR A 25 -6.39 3.13 16.39
C TYR A 25 -7.51 2.70 17.33
N LEU A 26 -8.76 2.83 16.92
CA LEU A 26 -9.91 2.39 17.70
C LEU A 26 -9.88 0.88 17.99
N ARG A 27 -9.47 0.09 16.99
CA ARG A 27 -9.30 -1.36 17.14
C ARG A 27 -8.21 -1.68 18.17
N THR A 28 -7.08 -0.99 18.11
CA THR A 28 -5.95 -1.23 19.03
C THR A 28 -6.33 -0.96 20.48
N VAL A 29 -6.99 0.18 20.76
CA VAL A 29 -7.45 0.51 22.11
C VAL A 29 -8.50 -0.49 22.59
N GLY A 30 -9.42 -0.93 21.72
CA GLY A 30 -10.40 -1.96 22.04
C GLY A 30 -9.77 -3.34 22.31
N GLU A 31 -8.73 -3.73 21.60
CA GLU A 31 -7.97 -4.96 21.85
C GLU A 31 -7.20 -4.88 23.17
N PHE A 32 -6.62 -3.72 23.48
CA PHE A 32 -5.94 -3.47 24.76
C PHE A 32 -6.90 -3.56 25.95
N SER A 33 -8.05 -2.93 25.88
CA SER A 33 -9.11 -3.01 26.91
C SER A 33 -9.57 -4.46 27.15
N ARG A 34 -9.85 -5.18 26.06
CA ARG A 34 -10.28 -6.60 26.16
C ARG A 34 -9.21 -7.52 26.74
N ARG A 35 -7.94 -7.26 26.48
CA ARG A 35 -6.83 -8.05 27.03
C ARG A 35 -6.78 -8.03 28.54
N PHE A 36 -7.10 -6.90 29.15
CA PHE A 36 -7.10 -6.72 30.60
C PHE A 36 -8.50 -6.78 31.22
N ASN A 37 -9.53 -7.03 30.41
CA ASN A 37 -10.93 -7.01 30.83
C ASN A 37 -11.29 -5.77 31.69
N CYS A 38 -10.71 -4.64 31.32
CA CYS A 38 -10.83 -3.40 32.08
C CYS A 38 -10.99 -2.19 31.15
N SER A 39 -11.67 -1.16 31.63
CA SER A 39 -11.81 0.09 30.87
C SER A 39 -10.43 0.74 30.65
N PRO A 40 -10.10 1.19 29.42
CA PRO A 40 -8.75 1.62 29.09
C PRO A 40 -8.29 2.87 29.82
N ASP A 41 -9.18 3.69 30.37
CA ASP A 41 -8.89 4.85 31.19
C ASP A 41 -8.35 4.49 32.58
N ARG A 42 -8.67 3.28 33.07
CA ARG A 42 -8.16 2.72 34.34
C ARG A 42 -6.83 1.97 34.18
N LEU A 43 -6.41 1.73 32.96
CA LEU A 43 -5.13 1.09 32.67
C LEU A 43 -4.03 2.15 32.61
N GLY A 44 -2.81 1.77 32.96
CA GLY A 44 -1.67 2.69 33.04
C GLY A 44 -0.40 2.11 32.43
N PRO A 45 0.78 2.75 32.65
CA PRO A 45 2.07 2.40 32.03
C PRO A 45 2.46 0.92 32.23
N ARG A 46 2.22 0.37 33.42
CA ARG A 46 2.48 -1.05 33.72
C ARG A 46 1.76 -1.98 32.75
N HIS A 47 0.48 -1.74 32.49
CA HIS A 47 -0.32 -2.55 31.57
C HIS A 47 0.15 -2.40 30.11
N ILE A 48 0.60 -1.20 29.75
CA ILE A 48 1.13 -0.94 28.41
C ILE A 48 2.44 -1.70 28.20
N ARG A 49 3.33 -1.74 29.18
CA ARG A 49 4.57 -2.54 29.13
C ARG A 49 4.29 -4.02 29.02
N GLU A 50 3.34 -4.54 29.81
CA GLU A 50 2.91 -5.94 29.72
C GLU A 50 2.33 -6.28 28.35
N TYR A 51 1.47 -5.40 27.83
CA TYR A 51 0.90 -5.56 26.48
C TYR A 51 1.97 -5.53 25.40
N GLN A 52 2.94 -4.62 25.50
CA GLN A 52 4.07 -4.54 24.58
C GLN A 52 4.90 -5.83 24.56
N ALA A 53 5.21 -6.37 25.75
CA ALA A 53 5.92 -7.65 25.89
C ALA A 53 5.11 -8.80 25.24
N GLU A 54 3.79 -8.86 25.47
CA GLU A 54 2.93 -9.86 24.85
C GLU A 54 2.92 -9.76 23.31
N LEU A 55 2.87 -8.53 22.76
CA LEU A 55 2.90 -8.33 21.31
C LEU A 55 4.17 -8.90 20.68
N PHE A 56 5.30 -8.81 21.35
CA PHE A 56 6.55 -9.39 20.88
C PHE A 56 6.66 -10.89 21.14
N GLN A 57 6.44 -11.32 22.35
CA GLN A 57 6.72 -12.69 22.79
C GLN A 57 5.67 -13.70 22.33
N LYS A 58 4.37 -13.36 22.53
CA LYS A 58 3.26 -14.25 22.20
C LYS A 58 2.77 -14.09 20.78
N ARG A 59 2.56 -12.84 20.33
CA ARG A 59 2.00 -12.56 18.99
C ARG A 59 3.06 -12.42 17.91
N LYS A 60 4.34 -12.36 18.26
CA LYS A 60 5.49 -12.25 17.35
C LYS A 60 5.34 -11.14 16.30
N PHE A 61 4.76 -10.01 16.70
CA PHE A 61 4.57 -8.87 15.81
C PHE A 61 5.91 -8.17 15.51
N SER A 62 6.02 -7.65 14.29
CA SER A 62 7.17 -6.86 13.89
C SER A 62 7.29 -5.57 14.73
N PRO A 63 8.51 -5.04 14.94
CA PRO A 63 8.72 -3.78 15.65
C PRO A 63 7.87 -2.62 15.13
N ASN A 64 7.67 -2.54 13.81
CA ASN A 64 6.82 -1.52 13.19
C ASN A 64 5.35 -1.67 13.57
N THR A 65 4.83 -2.89 13.63
CA THR A 65 3.45 -3.16 14.07
C THR A 65 3.26 -2.80 15.54
N VAL A 66 4.22 -3.15 16.39
CA VAL A 66 4.20 -2.79 17.82
C VAL A 66 4.25 -1.27 17.99
N ALA A 67 5.15 -0.59 17.27
CA ALA A 67 5.24 0.87 17.29
C ALA A 67 3.92 1.56 16.88
N GLN A 68 3.24 1.03 15.86
CA GLN A 68 1.94 1.54 15.43
C GLN A 68 0.87 1.38 16.52
N ARG A 69 0.86 0.24 17.23
CA ARG A 69 -0.07 -0.01 18.34
C ARG A 69 0.23 0.91 19.52
N LEU A 70 1.49 1.11 19.87
CA LEU A 70 1.88 2.07 20.93
C LEU A 70 1.50 3.50 20.55
N ALA A 71 1.63 3.89 19.28
CA ALA A 71 1.19 5.20 18.80
C ALA A 71 -0.33 5.41 19.00
N ALA A 72 -1.15 4.37 18.78
CA ALA A 72 -2.58 4.43 19.04
C ALA A 72 -2.90 4.60 20.54
N LEU A 73 -2.23 3.87 21.42
CA LEU A 73 -2.37 4.00 22.87
C LEU A 73 -1.88 5.38 23.33
N ARG A 74 -0.72 5.83 22.86
CA ARG A 74 -0.23 7.18 23.16
C ARG A 74 -1.23 8.26 22.76
N PHE A 75 -1.81 8.15 21.56
CA PHE A 75 -2.86 9.08 21.12
C PHE A 75 -4.05 9.08 22.07
N PHE A 76 -4.54 7.90 22.45
CA PHE A 76 -5.66 7.77 23.37
C PHE A 76 -5.38 8.44 24.72
N TYR A 77 -4.24 8.12 25.36
CA TYR A 77 -3.92 8.70 26.65
C TYR A 77 -3.64 10.20 26.59
N THR A 78 -2.85 10.66 25.61
CA THR A 78 -2.43 12.07 25.56
C THR A 78 -3.46 13.01 24.93
N LYS A 79 -4.18 12.56 23.91
CA LYS A 79 -5.12 13.43 23.16
C LYS A 79 -6.56 13.25 23.58
N THR A 80 -6.98 12.02 23.86
CA THR A 80 -8.35 11.75 24.28
C THR A 80 -8.54 11.93 25.78
N LEU A 81 -7.68 11.33 26.62
CA LEU A 81 -7.77 11.43 28.08
C LEU A 81 -7.01 12.60 28.68
N LYS A 82 -6.16 13.29 27.88
CA LYS A 82 -5.28 14.39 28.32
C LYS A 82 -4.37 14.02 29.51
N LYS A 83 -4.01 12.74 29.62
CA LYS A 83 -3.08 12.24 30.63
C LYS A 83 -1.63 12.42 30.17
N VAL A 84 -0.70 12.57 31.11
CA VAL A 84 0.74 12.59 30.84
C VAL A 84 1.16 11.19 30.35
N TRP A 85 1.98 11.15 29.30
CA TRP A 85 2.58 9.94 28.76
C TRP A 85 4.09 10.00 28.93
N SER A 86 4.64 9.08 29.72
CA SER A 86 6.10 8.94 29.83
C SER A 86 6.64 8.05 28.70
N ILE A 87 7.58 8.59 27.92
CA ILE A 87 8.29 7.83 26.89
C ILE A 87 9.26 6.83 27.52
N GLU A 88 9.85 7.19 28.68
CA GLU A 88 10.77 6.32 29.41
C GLU A 88 10.09 5.05 29.92
N GLU A 89 8.84 5.18 30.36
CA GLU A 89 8.07 4.03 30.84
C GLU A 89 7.58 3.11 29.71
N THR A 90 7.38 3.64 28.49
CA THR A 90 6.85 2.91 27.35
C THR A 90 7.63 3.25 26.07
N PRO A 91 8.91 2.83 25.98
CA PRO A 91 9.75 3.17 24.84
C PRO A 91 9.25 2.53 23.55
N TYR A 92 9.40 3.26 22.44
CA TYR A 92 9.14 2.69 21.13
C TYR A 92 10.18 1.62 20.77
N PRO A 93 9.77 0.53 20.11
CA PRO A 93 10.70 -0.50 19.66
C PRO A 93 11.76 0.08 18.73
N ARG A 94 12.98 -0.44 18.85
CA ARG A 94 14.06 -0.14 17.91
C ARG A 94 13.65 -0.63 16.51
N LYS A 95 13.71 0.26 15.52
CA LYS A 95 13.39 -0.09 14.14
C LYS A 95 14.46 -1.02 13.56
N THR A 96 14.02 -2.11 12.97
CA THR A 96 14.86 -2.95 12.11
C THR A 96 14.69 -2.49 10.66
N PHE A 97 15.79 -2.21 10.00
CA PHE A 97 15.79 -1.85 8.59
C PHE A 97 16.13 -3.09 7.77
N HIS A 98 15.24 -3.50 6.91
CA HIS A 98 15.48 -4.54 5.91
C HIS A 98 15.52 -3.89 4.53
N MET A 99 16.53 -4.22 3.76
CA MET A 99 16.59 -3.75 2.38
C MET A 99 15.40 -4.33 1.59
N PRO A 100 14.72 -3.51 0.79
CA PRO A 100 13.60 -4.00 -0.02
C PRO A 100 14.11 -5.00 -1.07
N THR A 101 13.32 -6.02 -1.35
CA THR A 101 13.55 -6.94 -2.45
C THR A 101 13.42 -6.18 -3.78
N ILE A 102 14.47 -6.20 -4.59
CA ILE A 102 14.48 -5.59 -5.93
C ILE A 102 14.54 -6.72 -6.97
N LEU A 103 13.70 -6.61 -7.99
CA LEU A 103 13.70 -7.53 -9.15
C LEU A 103 14.63 -6.98 -10.24
N SER A 104 15.26 -7.85 -11.02
CA SER A 104 15.93 -7.45 -12.25
C SER A 104 14.91 -7.18 -13.37
N GLN A 105 15.34 -6.58 -14.48
CA GLN A 105 14.48 -6.35 -15.65
C GLN A 105 13.95 -7.66 -16.22
N GLU A 106 14.80 -8.68 -16.29
CA GLU A 106 14.47 -10.02 -16.77
C GLU A 106 13.46 -10.70 -15.83
N GLU A 107 13.62 -10.54 -14.51
CA GLU A 107 12.67 -11.06 -13.54
C GLU A 107 11.30 -10.39 -13.67
N VAL A 108 11.27 -9.06 -13.91
CA VAL A 108 10.01 -8.34 -14.15
C VAL A 108 9.36 -8.77 -15.46
N ALA A 109 10.13 -8.94 -16.54
CA ALA A 109 9.60 -9.43 -17.81
C ALA A 109 8.96 -10.81 -17.64
N ARG A 110 9.69 -11.77 -17.03
CA ARG A 110 9.16 -13.10 -16.72
C ARG A 110 7.90 -13.05 -15.85
N LEU A 111 7.87 -12.16 -14.85
CA LEU A 111 6.70 -11.97 -14.00
C LEU A 111 5.46 -11.53 -14.80
N ILE A 112 5.62 -10.55 -15.69
CA ILE A 112 4.51 -10.03 -16.51
C ILE A 112 4.07 -11.08 -17.52
N ASP A 113 5.00 -11.80 -18.14
CA ASP A 113 4.70 -12.82 -19.14
C ASP A 113 4.04 -14.07 -18.54
N ALA A 114 4.34 -14.40 -17.29
CA ALA A 114 3.70 -15.49 -16.56
C ALA A 114 2.24 -15.20 -16.15
N ALA A 115 1.74 -13.98 -16.33
CA ALA A 115 0.35 -13.64 -16.06
C ALA A 115 -0.58 -14.22 -17.11
N ARG A 116 -1.43 -15.20 -16.74
CA ARG A 116 -2.36 -15.89 -17.66
C ARG A 116 -3.51 -15.02 -18.12
N LEU A 117 -4.08 -14.25 -17.18
CA LEU A 117 -5.26 -13.44 -17.47
C LEU A 117 -4.82 -12.08 -18.04
N PRO A 118 -5.41 -11.60 -19.15
CA PRO A 118 -5.12 -10.28 -19.70
C PRO A 118 -5.22 -9.16 -18.66
N LEU A 119 -6.23 -9.26 -17.77
CA LEU A 119 -6.40 -8.32 -16.66
C LEU A 119 -5.19 -8.34 -15.70
N HIS A 120 -4.71 -9.53 -15.31
CA HIS A 120 -3.55 -9.64 -14.43
C HIS A 120 -2.30 -9.04 -15.08
N ARG A 121 -2.09 -9.32 -16.37
CA ARG A 121 -0.96 -8.79 -17.14
C ARG A 121 -0.96 -7.25 -17.16
N ILE A 122 -2.09 -6.62 -17.49
CA ILE A 122 -2.17 -5.16 -17.55
C ILE A 122 -2.00 -4.51 -16.16
N LEU A 123 -2.51 -5.13 -15.09
CA LEU A 123 -2.31 -4.65 -13.72
C LEU A 123 -0.82 -4.66 -13.33
N LEU A 124 -0.09 -5.73 -13.65
CA LEU A 124 1.36 -5.82 -13.39
C LEU A 124 2.15 -4.83 -14.23
N MET A 125 1.82 -4.69 -15.52
CA MET A 125 2.43 -3.69 -16.40
C MET A 125 2.23 -2.27 -15.88
N ALA A 126 1.01 -1.94 -15.44
CA ALA A 126 0.70 -0.62 -14.91
C ALA A 126 1.48 -0.33 -13.60
N LEU A 127 1.52 -1.29 -12.67
CA LEU A 127 2.33 -1.14 -11.44
C LEU A 127 3.81 -0.90 -11.74
N TYR A 128 4.38 -1.67 -12.67
CA TYR A 128 5.79 -1.57 -13.04
C TYR A 128 6.12 -0.25 -13.75
N ALA A 129 5.29 0.14 -14.72
CA ALA A 129 5.55 1.31 -15.54
C ALA A 129 5.37 2.64 -14.77
N THR A 130 4.40 2.69 -13.85
CA THR A 130 3.99 3.92 -13.18
C THR A 130 4.45 4.03 -11.73
N GLY A 131 4.81 2.92 -11.10
CA GLY A 131 5.11 2.87 -9.67
C GLY A 131 3.91 3.23 -8.76
N LEU A 132 2.69 3.08 -9.24
CA LEU A 132 1.48 3.33 -8.46
C LEU A 132 1.39 2.41 -7.25
N ARG A 133 0.78 2.92 -6.17
CA ARG A 133 0.37 2.04 -5.06
C ARG A 133 -0.79 1.15 -5.50
N ARG A 134 -0.86 -0.06 -4.95
CA ARG A 134 -1.93 -1.01 -5.24
C ARG A 134 -3.33 -0.38 -5.13
N ALA A 135 -3.58 0.39 -4.08
CA ALA A 135 -4.87 1.05 -3.89
C ALA A 135 -5.10 2.24 -4.84
N GLU A 136 -4.04 2.91 -5.30
CA GLU A 136 -4.13 3.96 -6.32
C GLU A 136 -4.49 3.34 -7.67
N LEU A 137 -3.78 2.27 -8.07
CA LEU A 137 -4.05 1.54 -9.31
C LEU A 137 -5.52 1.08 -9.42
N THR A 138 -6.03 0.44 -8.35
CA THR A 138 -7.41 -0.07 -8.38
C THR A 138 -8.47 1.02 -8.45
N ARG A 139 -8.15 2.24 -8.01
CA ARG A 139 -9.06 3.39 -8.02
C ARG A 139 -8.86 4.34 -9.19
N LEU A 140 -8.06 3.97 -10.18
CA LEU A 140 -7.92 4.78 -11.39
C LEU A 140 -9.23 4.85 -12.14
N LYS A 141 -9.57 6.04 -12.57
CA LYS A 141 -10.69 6.32 -13.46
C LYS A 141 -10.21 6.41 -14.89
N VAL A 142 -11.11 6.22 -15.83
CA VAL A 142 -10.82 6.43 -17.26
C VAL A 142 -10.40 7.87 -17.52
N SER A 143 -11.03 8.83 -16.83
CA SER A 143 -10.73 10.27 -16.92
C SER A 143 -9.35 10.65 -16.37
N ASP A 144 -8.72 9.79 -15.57
CA ASP A 144 -7.39 10.04 -15.01
C ASP A 144 -6.27 9.81 -16.04
N VAL A 145 -6.58 9.18 -17.18
CA VAL A 145 -5.61 8.88 -18.24
C VAL A 145 -5.60 10.00 -19.29
N ASP A 146 -4.60 10.88 -19.23
CA ASP A 146 -4.38 11.92 -20.23
C ASP A 146 -3.42 11.42 -21.32
N SER A 147 -3.99 10.92 -22.41
CA SER A 147 -3.21 10.43 -23.56
C SER A 147 -2.58 11.53 -24.39
N LYS A 148 -3.02 12.79 -24.27
CA LYS A 148 -2.39 13.92 -24.98
C LYS A 148 -1.12 14.38 -24.29
N ARG A 149 -1.14 14.45 -22.95
CA ARG A 149 0.03 14.81 -22.15
C ARG A 149 0.90 13.63 -21.77
N MET A 150 0.45 12.40 -22.07
CA MET A 150 1.12 11.16 -21.70
C MET A 150 1.37 11.04 -20.19
N VAL A 151 0.33 11.33 -19.40
CA VAL A 151 0.35 11.22 -17.93
C VAL A 151 -0.89 10.51 -17.39
N ILE A 152 -0.78 9.99 -16.19
CA ILE A 152 -1.91 9.50 -15.38
C ILE A 152 -1.99 10.38 -14.14
N HIS A 153 -3.16 10.98 -13.90
CA HIS A 153 -3.45 11.78 -12.72
C HIS A 153 -3.79 10.88 -11.54
N VAL A 154 -3.01 10.93 -10.48
CA VAL A 154 -3.24 10.14 -9.27
C VAL A 154 -3.85 11.03 -8.21
N GLN A 155 -5.14 10.87 -7.97
CA GLN A 155 -5.88 11.65 -6.98
C GLN A 155 -5.76 11.05 -5.59
N GLY A 156 -5.66 11.89 -4.55
CA GLY A 156 -5.72 11.48 -3.15
C GLY A 156 -4.62 10.50 -2.72
N GLY A 157 -3.42 10.62 -3.24
CA GLY A 157 -2.28 9.79 -2.88
C GLY A 157 -1.95 9.84 -1.37
N LYS A 158 -0.88 9.16 -0.92
CA LYS A 158 -0.45 9.20 0.49
C LYS A 158 -0.26 10.64 0.96
N GLY A 159 -0.97 11.03 2.01
CA GLY A 159 -1.00 12.40 2.51
C GLY A 159 -1.97 13.31 1.75
N ARG A 160 -2.92 12.74 0.99
CA ARG A 160 -3.94 13.47 0.18
C ARG A 160 -3.32 14.42 -0.84
N ARG A 161 -2.14 14.09 -1.38
CA ARG A 161 -1.48 14.85 -2.43
C ARG A 161 -1.73 14.20 -3.77
N ASP A 162 -2.21 15.00 -4.71
CA ASP A 162 -2.35 14.60 -6.10
C ASP A 162 -0.99 14.66 -6.78
N ARG A 163 -0.80 13.83 -7.78
CA ARG A 163 0.42 13.83 -8.60
C ARG A 163 0.17 13.21 -9.97
N ASP A 164 0.96 13.64 -10.92
CA ASP A 164 1.02 13.02 -12.24
C ASP A 164 2.12 11.98 -12.27
N VAL A 165 1.87 10.88 -12.97
CA VAL A 165 2.88 9.86 -13.29
C VAL A 165 2.96 9.68 -14.80
N LEU A 166 4.16 9.38 -15.30
CA LEU A 166 4.39 9.22 -16.73
C LEU A 166 3.64 7.99 -17.27
N LEU A 167 3.00 8.18 -18.42
CA LEU A 167 2.32 7.15 -19.19
C LEU A 167 3.18 6.80 -20.41
N SER A 168 3.77 5.61 -20.45
CA SER A 168 4.52 5.18 -21.63
C SER A 168 3.59 4.82 -22.78
N PRO A 169 4.03 5.01 -24.06
CA PRO A 169 3.23 4.61 -25.23
C PRO A 169 2.79 3.14 -25.18
N LYS A 170 3.69 2.24 -24.76
CA LYS A 170 3.40 0.82 -24.62
C LYS A 170 2.32 0.53 -23.57
N LEU A 171 2.35 1.24 -22.43
CA LEU A 171 1.30 1.09 -21.42
C LEU A 171 -0.03 1.66 -21.91
N LEU A 172 -0.02 2.81 -22.60
CA LEU A 172 -1.24 3.39 -23.18
C LEU A 172 -1.92 2.43 -24.14
N GLU A 173 -1.15 1.80 -25.05
CA GLU A 173 -1.73 0.84 -25.99
C GLU A 173 -2.30 -0.39 -25.28
N ALA A 174 -1.56 -0.96 -24.32
CA ALA A 174 -2.07 -2.07 -23.51
C ALA A 174 -3.37 -1.71 -22.73
N LEU A 175 -3.47 -0.48 -22.22
CA LEU A 175 -4.69 0.01 -21.58
C LEU A 175 -5.85 0.15 -22.59
N ARG A 176 -5.57 0.61 -23.80
CA ARG A 176 -6.55 0.70 -24.88
C ARG A 176 -7.06 -0.68 -25.32
N GLU A 177 -6.16 -1.64 -25.49
CA GLU A 177 -6.51 -3.02 -25.79
C GLU A 177 -7.39 -3.63 -24.70
N HIS A 178 -7.00 -3.46 -23.43
CA HIS A 178 -7.82 -3.89 -22.31
C HIS A 178 -9.20 -3.26 -22.35
N TRP A 179 -9.28 -1.94 -22.56
CA TRP A 179 -10.54 -1.23 -22.65
C TRP A 179 -11.42 -1.73 -23.80
N ARG A 180 -10.84 -1.94 -25.00
CA ARG A 180 -11.58 -2.48 -26.16
C ARG A 180 -12.13 -3.87 -25.89
N GLY A 181 -11.38 -4.71 -25.18
CA GLY A 181 -11.75 -6.09 -24.84
C GLY A 181 -12.83 -6.21 -23.76
N LEU A 182 -13.19 -5.14 -23.04
CA LEU A 182 -14.27 -5.18 -22.06
C LEU A 182 -15.62 -5.28 -22.75
N GLN A 183 -16.40 -6.30 -22.38
CA GLN A 183 -17.76 -6.50 -22.91
C GLN A 183 -18.67 -5.30 -22.59
N ARG A 184 -18.59 -4.78 -21.39
CA ARG A 184 -19.31 -3.58 -20.95
C ARG A 184 -18.30 -2.49 -20.59
N LYS A 185 -18.42 -1.33 -21.24
CA LYS A 185 -17.56 -0.19 -20.98
C LYS A 185 -17.96 0.45 -19.65
N PRO A 186 -17.10 0.47 -18.63
CA PRO A 186 -17.41 1.13 -17.37
C PRO A 186 -17.43 2.65 -17.54
N SER A 187 -18.34 3.31 -16.84
CA SER A 187 -18.47 4.77 -16.91
C SER A 187 -17.38 5.52 -16.15
N ALA A 188 -16.85 4.92 -15.10
CA ALA A 188 -15.93 5.60 -14.21
C ALA A 188 -14.56 4.91 -14.08
N TRP A 189 -14.54 3.62 -13.71
CA TRP A 189 -13.31 2.94 -13.30
C TRP A 189 -12.54 2.34 -14.46
N LEU A 190 -11.22 2.57 -14.50
CA LEU A 190 -10.35 1.96 -15.51
C LEU A 190 -10.30 0.43 -15.35
N PHE A 191 -10.32 -0.04 -14.10
CA PHE A 191 -10.38 -1.45 -13.74
C PHE A 191 -11.64 -1.71 -12.91
N PRO A 192 -12.77 -2.03 -13.57
CA PRO A 192 -14.04 -2.27 -12.89
C PRO A 192 -14.01 -3.57 -12.10
N GLY A 193 -14.65 -3.55 -10.92
CA GLY A 193 -14.92 -4.74 -10.14
C GLY A 193 -16.05 -5.57 -10.79
N ASN A 194 -15.91 -6.87 -10.74
CA ASN A 194 -16.90 -7.79 -11.31
C ASN A 194 -17.95 -8.27 -10.29
N ARG A 195 -17.99 -7.67 -9.10
CA ARG A 195 -19.03 -7.97 -8.13
C ARG A 195 -20.36 -7.45 -8.68
N TRP A 196 -21.30 -8.36 -8.95
CA TRP A 196 -22.63 -8.06 -9.49
C TRP A 196 -22.66 -7.61 -10.96
N HIS A 197 -21.59 -7.74 -11.73
CA HIS A 197 -21.49 -7.38 -13.16
C HIS A 197 -21.89 -5.92 -13.48
N THR A 198 -21.96 -5.03 -12.49
CA THR A 198 -22.40 -3.64 -12.69
C THR A 198 -21.27 -2.72 -13.12
N GLY A 199 -20.03 -3.03 -12.75
CA GLY A 199 -18.89 -2.14 -13.02
C GLY A 199 -18.87 -0.83 -12.20
N ASP A 200 -19.81 -0.68 -11.25
CA ASP A 200 -19.98 0.54 -10.46
C ASP A 200 -18.92 0.70 -9.36
N THR A 201 -18.23 -0.37 -9.03
CA THR A 201 -17.16 -0.36 -8.02
C THR A 201 -15.81 -0.66 -8.66
N PRO A 202 -14.71 -0.14 -8.10
CA PRO A 202 -13.38 -0.51 -8.57
C PRO A 202 -13.04 -1.96 -8.22
N ILE A 203 -12.09 -2.53 -8.95
CA ILE A 203 -11.55 -3.86 -8.66
C ILE A 203 -10.98 -3.94 -7.23
N ASP A 204 -11.18 -5.07 -6.55
CA ASP A 204 -10.61 -5.27 -5.21
C ASP A 204 -9.07 -5.32 -5.26
N THR A 205 -8.45 -4.68 -4.30
CA THR A 205 -6.99 -4.69 -4.15
C THR A 205 -6.41 -6.10 -3.96
N LYS A 206 -7.21 -7.07 -3.50
CA LYS A 206 -6.81 -8.48 -3.41
C LYS A 206 -6.53 -9.09 -4.78
N VAL A 207 -7.27 -8.68 -5.82
CA VAL A 207 -7.03 -9.19 -7.18
C VAL A 207 -5.63 -8.83 -7.65
N VAL A 208 -5.20 -7.58 -7.40
CA VAL A 208 -3.83 -7.14 -7.74
C VAL A 208 -2.78 -7.92 -6.95
N TRP A 209 -3.05 -8.22 -5.68
CA TRP A 209 -2.17 -9.04 -4.85
C TRP A 209 -2.06 -10.45 -5.39
N ASN A 210 -3.19 -11.09 -5.66
CA ASN A 210 -3.25 -12.46 -6.19
C ASN A 210 -2.57 -12.54 -7.56
N ALA A 211 -2.85 -11.60 -8.47
CA ALA A 211 -2.19 -11.53 -9.77
C ALA A 211 -0.66 -11.54 -9.64
N CYS A 212 -0.14 -10.74 -8.69
CA CYS A 212 1.30 -10.66 -8.45
C CYS A 212 1.87 -11.98 -7.90
N LYS A 213 1.22 -12.58 -6.90
CA LYS A 213 1.66 -13.84 -6.28
C LYS A 213 1.59 -15.03 -7.24
N GLU A 214 0.49 -15.17 -7.97
CA GLU A 214 0.32 -16.22 -8.96
C GLU A 214 1.32 -16.11 -10.11
N ALA A 215 1.55 -14.90 -10.61
CA ALA A 215 2.55 -14.67 -11.65
C ALA A 215 3.97 -14.96 -11.17
N ALA A 216 4.32 -14.55 -9.93
CA ALA A 216 5.64 -14.82 -9.34
C ALA A 216 5.90 -16.33 -9.18
N GLN A 217 4.89 -17.09 -8.73
CA GLN A 217 4.98 -18.54 -8.60
C GLN A 217 5.19 -19.21 -9.97
N ARG A 218 4.43 -18.82 -11.00
CA ARG A 218 4.58 -19.36 -12.37
C ARG A 218 5.90 -18.98 -13.02
N ALA A 219 6.41 -17.78 -12.74
CA ALA A 219 7.70 -17.33 -13.23
C ALA A 219 8.90 -18.00 -12.53
N GLY A 220 8.65 -18.85 -11.52
CA GLY A 220 9.70 -19.51 -10.74
C GLY A 220 10.57 -18.55 -9.92
N LEU A 221 10.02 -17.39 -9.52
CA LEU A 221 10.77 -16.41 -8.75
C LEU A 221 10.87 -16.84 -7.28
N GLN A 222 12.09 -17.02 -6.80
CA GLN A 222 12.36 -17.41 -5.39
C GLN A 222 12.23 -16.24 -4.42
N LYS A 223 12.16 -15.00 -4.92
CA LYS A 223 12.01 -13.78 -4.13
C LYS A 223 10.56 -13.61 -3.68
N ASP A 224 10.35 -13.01 -2.50
CA ASP A 224 9.01 -12.62 -2.06
C ASP A 224 8.52 -11.41 -2.87
N VAL A 225 7.79 -11.70 -3.95
CA VAL A 225 7.26 -10.70 -4.89
C VAL A 225 5.86 -10.32 -4.49
N HIS A 226 5.62 -9.01 -4.39
CA HIS A 226 4.31 -8.41 -4.11
C HIS A 226 4.18 -7.05 -4.82
N PRO A 227 3.00 -6.42 -4.89
CA PRO A 227 2.81 -5.18 -5.65
C PRO A 227 3.78 -4.04 -5.29
N HIS A 228 4.22 -3.93 -4.03
CA HIS A 228 5.20 -2.92 -3.63
C HIS A 228 6.62 -3.20 -4.16
N THR A 229 6.95 -4.47 -4.44
CA THR A 229 8.25 -4.84 -5.05
C THR A 229 8.40 -4.19 -6.43
N LEU A 230 7.33 -4.22 -7.24
CA LEU A 230 7.32 -3.56 -8.56
C LEU A 230 7.44 -2.04 -8.44
N ARG A 231 6.81 -1.44 -7.43
CA ARG A 231 6.92 -0.02 -7.16
C ARG A 231 8.33 0.38 -6.74
N HIS A 232 8.99 -0.35 -5.86
CA HIS A 232 10.38 -0.08 -5.46
C HIS A 232 11.32 -0.07 -6.66
N TYR A 233 11.11 -0.96 -7.62
CA TYR A 233 11.87 -0.95 -8.86
C TYR A 233 11.62 0.33 -9.68
N ALA A 234 10.37 0.77 -9.83
CA ALA A 234 10.04 2.00 -10.55
C ALA A 234 10.66 3.23 -9.90
N GLU A 235 10.61 3.32 -8.56
CA GLU A 235 11.25 4.38 -7.78
C GLU A 235 12.78 4.38 -7.94
N PHE A 236 13.41 3.21 -7.92
CA PHE A 236 14.85 3.07 -8.14
C PHE A 236 15.27 3.53 -9.54
N ARG A 237 14.50 3.23 -10.57
CA ARG A 237 14.76 3.63 -11.96
C ARG A 237 14.64 5.15 -12.16
N THR A 238 13.77 5.82 -11.43
CA THR A 238 13.52 7.27 -11.54
C THR A 238 14.40 8.11 -10.61
N MET A 239 15.13 7.49 -9.68
CA MET A 239 16.11 8.23 -8.87
C MET A 239 17.23 8.77 -9.76
N PRO A 240 17.48 10.10 -9.77
CA PRO A 240 18.66 10.63 -10.40
C PRO A 240 19.88 9.94 -9.75
N ARG A 241 20.81 9.42 -10.56
CA ARG A 241 22.05 8.79 -10.10
C ARG A 241 22.91 9.79 -9.30
N LYS A 242 22.57 10.02 -8.05
CA LYS A 242 23.33 10.86 -7.11
C LYS A 242 24.52 10.14 -6.47
N LEU A 243 24.91 8.98 -6.98
CA LEU A 243 26.14 8.31 -6.58
C LEU A 243 27.04 8.25 -7.79
N GLY A 244 28.13 9.00 -7.73
CA GLY A 244 29.15 9.11 -8.77
C GLY A 244 29.86 7.79 -9.11
N LEU A 245 29.14 6.89 -9.73
CA LEU A 245 29.68 5.74 -10.44
C LEU A 245 29.65 6.08 -11.93
N SER A 246 30.85 6.25 -12.46
CA SER A 246 31.19 6.51 -13.86
C SER A 246 30.23 5.88 -14.85
N ALA A 247 29.72 6.73 -15.75
CA ALA A 247 28.99 6.32 -16.93
C ALA A 247 29.90 5.62 -17.91
N LYS A 248 30.17 4.33 -17.74
CA LYS A 248 30.66 3.47 -18.81
C LYS A 248 29.75 2.24 -18.83
N THR A 249 29.15 2.03 -20.00
CA THR A 249 28.34 0.88 -20.39
C THR A 249 26.87 0.99 -20.11
N THR A 250 26.15 1.79 -20.91
CA THR A 250 24.73 1.55 -21.21
C THR A 250 24.70 0.69 -22.49
N PRO A 251 24.33 -0.58 -22.43
CA PRO A 251 23.90 -1.24 -23.64
C PRO A 251 22.59 -0.60 -24.09
N ARG A 252 22.53 -0.07 -25.28
CA ARG A 252 21.31 0.18 -26.03
C ARG A 252 20.63 -1.19 -26.21
N ILE A 253 19.73 -1.54 -25.33
CA ILE A 253 18.89 -2.72 -25.52
C ILE A 253 17.72 -2.28 -26.38
N SER A 254 17.84 -2.56 -27.68
CA SER A 254 16.71 -2.71 -28.57
C SER A 254 15.81 -3.82 -28.00
N VAL A 255 14.62 -3.44 -27.58
CA VAL A 255 13.59 -4.40 -27.19
C VAL A 255 13.18 -5.14 -28.45
N PRO A 256 13.21 -6.48 -28.49
CA PRO A 256 12.68 -7.19 -29.64
C PRO A 256 11.22 -6.86 -29.81
N VAL A 257 10.87 -6.48 -31.04
CA VAL A 257 9.51 -6.40 -31.55
C VAL A 257 9.03 -7.85 -31.69
N ILE A 258 8.08 -8.25 -30.88
CA ILE A 258 7.18 -9.34 -31.16
C ILE A 258 5.77 -8.80 -31.02
#